data_be61612be05286fb802493da6b5d50fe
#
_entry.id   be61612be05286fb802493da6b5d50fe
#
_cell.length_a   1.000
_cell.length_b   1.000
_cell.length_c   1.000
_cell.angle_alpha   90.00
_cell.angle_beta   90.00
_cell.angle_gamma   90.00
#
_symmetry.space_group_name_H-M   'P 1'
#
loop_
_entity.id
_entity.type
_entity.pdbx_description
1 polymer ?
#
loop_
_entity_poly.entity_id
_entity_poly.type
_entity_poly.pdbx_seq_one_letter_code
_entity_poly.pdbx_strand_id
1 'polypeptide(L)'
;MKETDIHRAAQILLDCRLNGETVSELPASCRPHNEVEAYLVQDVLHDYISGTSFGPVVGHKIGCTTPVMQNFLGINNPCAGSVLASTAQNQDGHFVHRNYSHVGVECEIAVRLNAELGGEGTFYDAKTVSQSVAEVMAAIEIVDDRYEDYKSLGAPTLIADDFFDAGCVLGEACKNWQSLDLENAAGSMRINGTEVGRGKGGDIMEHPMNALAWLANLFSSRGKYLESGQFVLLGSVVETKWVAEGDTVEIEIEGLGGATAKFC
;
A
#
# COMPACT_ATOMS: atom_id res chain seq x y z
N MET A 1 -3.25 -23.88 -4.44
CA MET A 1 -4.58 -24.03 -3.74
C MET A 1 -5.66 -24.49 -4.71
N LYS A 2 -6.76 -25.12 -4.20
CA LYS A 2 -7.97 -25.37 -5.00
C LYS A 2 -8.80 -24.08 -5.06
N GLU A 3 -9.57 -23.91 -6.13
CA GLU A 3 -10.44 -22.73 -6.30
C GLU A 3 -11.40 -22.53 -5.11
N THR A 4 -12.03 -23.60 -4.62
CA THR A 4 -12.90 -23.57 -3.45
C THR A 4 -12.21 -23.08 -2.17
N ASP A 5 -10.92 -23.38 -2.01
CA ASP A 5 -10.12 -23.01 -0.85
C ASP A 5 -9.71 -21.52 -0.94
N ILE A 6 -9.40 -21.03 -2.16
CA ILE A 6 -9.15 -19.61 -2.44
C ILE A 6 -10.36 -18.76 -2.07
N HIS A 7 -11.55 -19.13 -2.58
CA HIS A 7 -12.81 -18.44 -2.28
C HIS A 7 -13.14 -18.47 -0.78
N ARG A 8 -12.86 -19.57 -0.09
CA ARG A 8 -13.08 -19.68 1.35
C ARG A 8 -12.15 -18.75 2.14
N ALA A 9 -10.87 -18.70 1.78
CA ALA A 9 -9.92 -17.77 2.43
C ALA A 9 -10.34 -16.31 2.23
N ALA A 10 -10.66 -15.93 0.99
CA ALA A 10 -11.11 -14.59 0.65
C ALA A 10 -12.40 -14.20 1.40
N GLN A 11 -13.36 -15.13 1.55
CA GLN A 11 -14.59 -14.88 2.31
C GLN A 11 -14.30 -14.62 3.80
N ILE A 12 -13.40 -15.38 4.42
CA ILE A 12 -13.02 -15.18 5.82
C ILE A 12 -12.40 -13.79 6.01
N LEU A 13 -11.48 -13.39 5.12
CA LEU A 13 -10.84 -12.07 5.17
C LEU A 13 -11.85 -10.94 4.95
N LEU A 14 -12.77 -11.11 4.01
CA LEU A 14 -13.88 -10.16 3.79
C LEU A 14 -14.74 -10.00 5.04
N ASP A 15 -15.15 -11.11 5.66
CA ASP A 15 -16.00 -11.10 6.85
C ASP A 15 -15.29 -10.36 8.01
N CYS A 16 -14.00 -10.60 8.23
CA CYS A 16 -13.20 -9.85 9.21
C CYS A 16 -13.22 -8.35 8.93
N ARG A 17 -13.02 -7.93 7.68
CA ARG A 17 -13.05 -6.49 7.31
C ARG A 17 -14.42 -5.86 7.48
N LEU A 18 -15.49 -6.54 7.08
CA LEU A 18 -16.86 -6.02 7.19
C LEU A 18 -17.34 -5.90 8.65
N ASN A 19 -16.91 -6.81 9.51
CA ASN A 19 -17.30 -6.85 10.92
C ASN A 19 -16.34 -6.08 11.84
N GLY A 20 -15.18 -5.62 11.34
CA GLY A 20 -14.11 -5.04 12.17
C GLY A 20 -13.49 -6.08 13.12
N GLU A 21 -13.40 -7.33 12.67
CA GLU A 21 -12.83 -8.43 13.45
C GLU A 21 -11.33 -8.60 13.15
N THR A 22 -10.59 -9.03 14.17
CA THR A 22 -9.16 -9.32 14.04
C THR A 22 -8.95 -10.57 13.17
N VAL A 23 -8.02 -10.49 12.24
CA VAL A 23 -7.61 -11.62 11.39
C VAL A 23 -6.74 -12.56 12.22
N SER A 24 -7.27 -13.76 12.48
CA SER A 24 -6.53 -14.87 13.08
C SER A 24 -5.95 -15.81 12.02
N GLU A 25 -5.30 -16.87 12.47
CA GLU A 25 -4.74 -17.87 11.56
C GLU A 25 -5.83 -18.51 10.69
N LEU A 26 -5.70 -18.38 9.36
CA LEU A 26 -6.62 -19.03 8.43
C LEU A 26 -6.59 -20.55 8.60
N PRO A 27 -7.74 -21.24 8.45
CA PRO A 27 -7.78 -22.69 8.51
C PRO A 27 -6.76 -23.34 7.56
N ALA A 28 -6.03 -24.35 8.01
CA ALA A 28 -4.98 -25.00 7.22
C ALA A 28 -5.45 -25.49 5.85
N SER A 29 -6.75 -25.76 5.69
CA SER A 29 -7.35 -26.20 4.42
C SER A 29 -7.45 -25.09 3.36
N CYS A 30 -7.37 -23.80 3.76
CA CYS A 30 -7.51 -22.66 2.84
C CYS A 30 -6.44 -21.58 3.06
N ARG A 31 -5.44 -21.81 3.90
CA ARG A 31 -4.33 -20.89 4.11
C ARG A 31 -3.39 -20.91 2.88
N PRO A 32 -3.04 -19.74 2.33
CA PRO A 32 -2.02 -19.67 1.29
C PRO A 32 -0.63 -20.03 1.85
N HIS A 33 0.14 -20.82 1.10
CA HIS A 33 1.47 -21.30 1.50
C HIS A 33 2.63 -20.51 0.88
N ASN A 34 2.34 -19.69 -0.12
CA ASN A 34 3.32 -18.89 -0.85
C ASN A 34 2.66 -17.66 -1.45
N GLU A 35 3.47 -16.75 -2.00
CA GLU A 35 2.99 -15.47 -2.57
C GLU A 35 2.04 -15.68 -3.76
N VAL A 36 2.28 -16.69 -4.61
CA VAL A 36 1.39 -16.96 -5.75
C VAL A 36 -0.01 -17.29 -5.27
N GLU A 37 -0.14 -18.16 -4.28
CA GLU A 37 -1.43 -18.51 -3.67
C GLU A 37 -2.06 -17.32 -2.95
N ALA A 38 -1.23 -16.50 -2.26
CA ALA A 38 -1.67 -15.30 -1.56
C ALA A 38 -2.31 -14.29 -2.50
N TYR A 39 -1.67 -13.99 -3.63
CA TYR A 39 -2.22 -13.07 -4.62
C TYR A 39 -3.48 -13.62 -5.32
N LEU A 40 -3.66 -14.94 -5.43
CA LEU A 40 -4.93 -15.51 -5.91
C LEU A 40 -6.08 -15.28 -4.90
N VAL A 41 -5.80 -15.41 -3.61
CA VAL A 41 -6.78 -15.09 -2.55
C VAL A 41 -7.09 -13.59 -2.55
N GLN A 42 -6.06 -12.74 -2.65
CA GLN A 42 -6.21 -11.27 -2.71
C GLN A 42 -7.10 -10.84 -3.89
N ASP A 43 -6.92 -11.44 -5.07
CA ASP A 43 -7.75 -11.17 -6.24
C ASP A 43 -9.24 -11.44 -5.99
N VAL A 44 -9.54 -12.61 -5.40
CA VAL A 44 -10.93 -12.97 -5.07
C VAL A 44 -11.48 -12.08 -3.96
N LEU A 45 -10.64 -11.68 -2.99
CA LEU A 45 -11.04 -10.70 -1.97
C LEU A 45 -11.43 -9.37 -2.62
N HIS A 46 -10.65 -8.88 -3.61
CA HIS A 46 -10.96 -7.64 -4.33
C HIS A 46 -12.27 -7.74 -5.12
N ASP A 47 -12.55 -8.88 -5.76
CA ASP A 47 -13.83 -9.11 -6.45
C ASP A 47 -15.01 -9.03 -5.48
N TYR A 48 -14.89 -9.60 -4.29
CA TYR A 48 -15.94 -9.59 -3.28
C TYR A 48 -16.11 -8.22 -2.63
N ILE A 49 -15.01 -7.59 -2.19
CA ILE A 49 -15.06 -6.34 -1.43
C ILE A 49 -15.51 -5.17 -2.29
N SER A 50 -15.23 -5.18 -3.60
CA SER A 50 -15.64 -4.15 -4.55
C SER A 50 -17.17 -3.98 -4.62
N GLY A 51 -17.92 -5.02 -4.33
CA GLY A 51 -19.39 -5.00 -4.25
C GLY A 51 -19.96 -4.48 -2.93
N THR A 52 -19.11 -4.11 -1.98
CA THR A 52 -19.52 -3.63 -0.64
C THR A 52 -19.40 -2.11 -0.53
N SER A 53 -19.59 -1.57 0.69
CA SER A 53 -19.37 -0.15 1.00
C SER A 53 -17.93 0.32 0.84
N PHE A 54 -16.95 -0.59 0.76
CA PHE A 54 -15.55 -0.24 0.48
C PHE A 54 -15.34 0.24 -0.96
N GLY A 55 -16.17 -0.23 -1.90
CA GLY A 55 -16.09 0.13 -3.31
C GLY A 55 -14.90 -0.53 -4.03
N PRO A 56 -14.66 -0.16 -5.29
CA PRO A 56 -13.63 -0.79 -6.14
C PRO A 56 -12.21 -0.41 -5.70
N VAL A 57 -11.23 -1.19 -6.17
CA VAL A 57 -9.81 -0.84 -6.11
C VAL A 57 -9.55 0.41 -6.97
N VAL A 58 -8.96 1.44 -6.38
CA VAL A 58 -8.64 2.71 -7.05
C VAL A 58 -7.14 3.01 -7.09
N GLY A 59 -6.34 2.21 -6.38
CA GLY A 59 -4.90 2.32 -6.34
C GLY A 59 -4.26 1.08 -5.72
N HIS A 60 -2.94 1.12 -5.65
CA HIS A 60 -2.13 0.05 -5.07
C HIS A 60 -1.09 0.62 -4.12
N LYS A 61 -0.55 -0.24 -3.27
CA LYS A 61 0.54 0.10 -2.34
C LYS A 61 1.63 -0.96 -2.41
N ILE A 62 2.86 -0.57 -2.08
CA ILE A 62 4.03 -1.45 -2.05
C ILE A 62 4.61 -1.42 -0.65
N GLY A 63 4.45 -2.51 0.08
CA GLY A 63 5.06 -2.71 1.39
C GLY A 63 6.40 -3.43 1.31
N CYS A 64 7.16 -3.40 2.40
CA CYS A 64 8.48 -4.07 2.52
C CYS A 64 9.49 -3.64 1.45
N THR A 65 9.57 -2.36 1.15
CA THR A 65 10.50 -1.81 0.17
C THR A 65 11.95 -1.79 0.66
N THR A 66 12.22 -2.16 1.92
CA THR A 66 13.55 -2.22 2.50
C THR A 66 14.00 -3.64 2.85
N PRO A 67 15.31 -3.98 2.70
CA PRO A 67 15.83 -5.30 3.09
C PRO A 67 15.57 -5.66 4.57
N VAL A 68 15.48 -4.68 5.45
CA VAL A 68 15.22 -4.91 6.89
C VAL A 68 13.87 -5.57 7.09
N MET A 69 12.82 -5.02 6.47
CA MET A 69 11.46 -5.57 6.57
C MET A 69 11.33 -6.90 5.84
N GLN A 70 11.97 -7.06 4.69
CA GLN A 70 12.00 -8.32 3.96
C GLN A 70 12.63 -9.44 4.81
N ASN A 71 13.79 -9.18 5.42
CA ASN A 71 14.44 -10.14 6.32
C ASN A 71 13.59 -10.49 7.54
N PHE A 72 12.90 -9.49 8.10
CA PHE A 72 12.01 -9.70 9.25
C PHE A 72 10.85 -10.65 8.95
N LEU A 73 10.27 -10.57 7.74
CA LEU A 73 9.17 -11.43 7.30
C LEU A 73 9.64 -12.70 6.58
N GLY A 74 10.95 -12.88 6.39
CA GLY A 74 11.51 -14.05 5.69
C GLY A 74 11.20 -14.08 4.20
N ILE A 75 11.03 -12.91 3.56
CA ILE A 75 10.80 -12.73 2.13
C ILE A 75 11.99 -12.05 1.47
N ASN A 76 12.10 -12.15 0.13
CA ASN A 76 13.22 -11.60 -0.63
C ASN A 76 12.81 -10.47 -1.60
N ASN A 77 11.58 -10.01 -1.51
CA ASN A 77 10.97 -9.01 -2.40
C ASN A 77 9.93 -8.19 -1.63
N PRO A 78 9.52 -7.03 -2.15
CA PRO A 78 8.39 -6.28 -1.62
C PRO A 78 7.07 -7.05 -1.69
N CYS A 79 6.03 -6.54 -1.04
CA CYS A 79 4.66 -7.05 -1.09
C CYS A 79 3.73 -5.99 -1.68
N ALA A 80 2.73 -6.42 -2.46
CA ALA A 80 1.71 -5.55 -2.99
C ALA A 80 0.39 -5.70 -2.25
N GLY A 81 -0.30 -4.59 -2.05
CA GLY A 81 -1.70 -4.50 -1.63
C GLY A 81 -2.46 -3.53 -2.52
N SER A 82 -3.76 -3.42 -2.30
CA SER A 82 -4.63 -2.52 -3.05
C SER A 82 -5.41 -1.60 -2.14
N VAL A 83 -5.62 -0.36 -2.60
CA VAL A 83 -6.37 0.67 -1.87
C VAL A 83 -7.78 0.78 -2.44
N LEU A 84 -8.79 0.79 -1.56
CA LEU A 84 -10.19 0.81 -1.93
C LEU A 84 -10.74 2.25 -2.00
N ALA A 85 -11.77 2.45 -2.81
CA ALA A 85 -12.30 3.79 -3.10
C ALA A 85 -12.78 4.54 -1.85
N SER A 86 -13.39 3.86 -0.86
CA SER A 86 -13.89 4.50 0.35
C SER A 86 -12.81 4.90 1.34
N THR A 87 -11.59 4.33 1.20
CA THR A 87 -10.47 4.55 2.14
C THR A 87 -9.43 5.53 1.59
N ALA A 88 -9.55 5.95 0.32
CA ALA A 88 -8.68 6.94 -0.30
C ALA A 88 -9.26 8.35 -0.12
N GLN A 89 -8.50 9.24 0.52
CA GLN A 89 -8.86 10.64 0.75
C GLN A 89 -7.82 11.57 0.09
N ASN A 90 -8.11 12.87 0.03
CA ASN A 90 -7.21 13.84 -0.60
C ASN A 90 -6.93 15.00 0.35
N GLN A 91 -5.68 15.47 0.37
CA GLN A 91 -5.14 16.63 1.09
C GLN A 91 -5.29 16.56 2.62
N ASP A 92 -6.52 16.62 3.13
CA ASP A 92 -6.85 16.56 4.55
C ASP A 92 -7.71 15.33 4.83
N GLY A 93 -7.12 14.26 5.34
CA GLY A 93 -7.80 13.02 5.70
C GLY A 93 -8.40 13.07 7.10
N HIS A 94 -9.59 12.47 7.26
CA HIS A 94 -10.26 12.34 8.55
C HIS A 94 -10.61 10.88 8.80
N PHE A 95 -10.12 10.33 9.90
CA PHE A 95 -10.25 8.94 10.27
C PHE A 95 -10.84 8.81 11.67
N VAL A 96 -11.80 7.92 11.84
CA VAL A 96 -12.38 7.59 13.14
C VAL A 96 -11.51 6.51 13.78
N HIS A 97 -10.66 6.90 14.75
CA HIS A 97 -9.63 6.02 15.36
C HIS A 97 -10.18 4.68 15.83
N ARG A 98 -11.34 4.66 16.48
CA ARG A 98 -11.99 3.44 17.00
C ARG A 98 -12.40 2.42 15.93
N ASN A 99 -12.36 2.78 14.63
CA ASN A 99 -12.66 1.86 13.54
C ASN A 99 -11.47 0.98 13.15
N TYR A 100 -10.32 1.20 13.77
CA TYR A 100 -9.07 0.48 13.51
C TYR A 100 -8.69 -0.36 14.73
N SER A 101 -7.96 -1.44 14.50
CA SER A 101 -7.42 -2.30 15.56
C SER A 101 -6.17 -1.70 16.19
N HIS A 102 -5.20 -1.37 15.37
CA HIS A 102 -3.95 -0.70 15.77
C HIS A 102 -3.41 0.10 14.59
N VAL A 103 -3.87 1.34 14.49
CA VAL A 103 -3.63 2.19 13.33
C VAL A 103 -2.26 2.86 13.38
N GLY A 104 -1.58 2.83 12.24
CA GLY A 104 -0.32 3.53 12.00
C GLY A 104 -0.36 4.35 10.71
N VAL A 105 0.68 5.14 10.51
CA VAL A 105 0.83 6.04 9.36
C VAL A 105 2.24 5.94 8.79
N GLU A 106 2.33 6.09 7.47
CA GLU A 106 3.58 6.10 6.72
C GLU A 106 3.67 7.35 5.84
N CYS A 107 4.90 7.87 5.64
CA CYS A 107 5.17 9.02 4.77
C CYS A 107 5.63 8.49 3.42
N GLU A 108 4.80 8.63 2.39
CA GLU A 108 4.91 7.96 1.12
C GLU A 108 5.12 8.94 -0.05
N ILE A 109 5.79 8.45 -1.11
CA ILE A 109 5.69 9.03 -2.43
C ILE A 109 4.65 8.23 -3.21
N ALA A 110 3.66 8.90 -3.80
CA ALA A 110 2.68 8.29 -4.66
C ALA A 110 2.78 8.79 -6.11
N VAL A 111 2.37 7.95 -7.05
CA VAL A 111 2.25 8.29 -8.47
C VAL A 111 0.84 8.03 -8.96
N ARG A 112 0.38 8.78 -9.98
CA ARG A 112 -0.83 8.48 -10.73
C ARG A 112 -0.49 8.13 -12.16
N LEU A 113 -1.06 7.04 -12.66
CA LEU A 113 -0.80 6.53 -14.00
C LEU A 113 -1.65 7.25 -15.06
N ASN A 114 -1.07 7.50 -16.24
CA ASN A 114 -1.77 7.98 -17.43
C ASN A 114 -1.90 6.90 -18.53
N ALA A 115 -1.25 5.76 -18.34
CA ALA A 115 -1.32 4.61 -19.23
C ALA A 115 -1.22 3.32 -18.41
N GLU A 116 -1.70 2.23 -18.95
CA GLU A 116 -1.61 0.91 -18.32
C GLU A 116 -0.15 0.43 -18.22
N LEU A 117 0.15 -0.29 -17.13
CA LEU A 117 1.41 -1.00 -16.91
C LEU A 117 1.12 -2.45 -16.56
N GLY A 118 1.78 -3.40 -17.22
CA GLY A 118 1.56 -4.83 -17.02
C GLY A 118 1.45 -5.57 -18.35
N GLY A 119 0.75 -6.69 -18.34
CA GLY A 119 0.54 -7.55 -19.49
C GLY A 119 1.64 -8.59 -19.69
N GLU A 120 1.25 -9.77 -20.14
CA GLU A 120 2.13 -10.93 -20.26
C GLU A 120 3.35 -10.64 -21.14
N GLY A 121 4.53 -11.01 -20.66
CA GLY A 121 5.80 -10.92 -21.40
C GLY A 121 6.42 -9.53 -21.45
N THR A 122 5.83 -8.51 -20.82
CA THR A 122 6.41 -7.16 -20.74
C THR A 122 7.30 -7.04 -19.50
N PHE A 123 8.49 -6.47 -19.68
CA PHE A 123 9.43 -6.16 -18.60
C PHE A 123 9.61 -4.64 -18.50
N TYR A 124 9.58 -4.14 -17.27
CA TYR A 124 9.68 -2.73 -16.94
C TYR A 124 10.92 -2.43 -16.10
N ASP A 125 11.55 -1.28 -16.34
CA ASP A 125 12.53 -0.63 -15.51
C ASP A 125 12.03 0.77 -15.08
N ALA A 126 12.78 1.46 -14.23
CA ALA A 126 12.41 2.79 -13.74
C ALA A 126 12.16 3.79 -14.88
N LYS A 127 12.92 3.70 -15.97
CA LYS A 127 12.79 4.60 -17.12
C LYS A 127 11.50 4.33 -17.92
N THR A 128 11.17 3.07 -18.13
CA THR A 128 9.97 2.69 -18.90
C THR A 128 8.69 2.98 -18.14
N VAL A 129 8.61 2.68 -16.84
CA VAL A 129 7.42 3.01 -16.04
C VAL A 129 7.19 4.50 -15.89
N SER A 130 8.26 5.31 -15.84
CA SER A 130 8.16 6.78 -15.75
C SER A 130 7.38 7.41 -16.90
N GLN A 131 7.33 6.76 -18.05
CA GLN A 131 6.57 7.24 -19.22
C GLN A 131 5.06 7.13 -19.03
N SER A 132 4.61 6.25 -18.12
CA SER A 132 3.21 6.06 -17.78
C SER A 132 2.77 6.82 -16.52
N VAL A 133 3.61 7.72 -15.97
CA VAL A 133 3.32 8.52 -14.80
C VAL A 133 2.86 9.92 -15.20
N ALA A 134 1.61 10.26 -14.88
CA ALA A 134 1.05 11.59 -15.09
C ALA A 134 1.50 12.58 -14.01
N GLU A 135 1.44 12.16 -12.76
CA GLU A 135 1.57 13.00 -11.57
C GLU A 135 2.31 12.25 -10.47
N VAL A 136 3.08 12.99 -9.67
CA VAL A 136 3.71 12.50 -8.44
C VAL A 136 3.23 13.37 -7.27
N MET A 137 3.02 12.79 -6.10
CA MET A 137 2.52 13.50 -4.93
C MET A 137 3.09 12.92 -3.64
N ALA A 138 3.12 13.72 -2.58
CA ALA A 138 3.28 13.21 -1.23
C ALA A 138 2.00 12.48 -0.81
N ALA A 139 2.11 11.42 -0.03
CA ALA A 139 0.93 10.72 0.47
C ALA A 139 1.17 10.20 1.90
N ILE A 140 0.08 10.10 2.68
CA ILE A 140 0.08 9.34 3.93
C ILE A 140 -0.59 8.00 3.63
N GLU A 141 0.11 6.88 3.82
CA GLU A 141 -0.54 5.58 3.90
C GLU A 141 -1.09 5.39 5.33
N ILE A 142 -2.31 4.89 5.44
CA ILE A 142 -2.90 4.43 6.69
C ILE A 142 -2.76 2.91 6.70
N VAL A 143 -2.08 2.41 7.71
CA VAL A 143 -1.93 0.98 7.96
C VAL A 143 -2.68 0.58 9.23
N ASP A 144 -3.24 -0.62 9.24
CA ASP A 144 -3.89 -1.17 10.44
C ASP A 144 -3.35 -2.57 10.73
N ASP A 145 -2.68 -2.73 11.87
CA ASP A 145 -2.33 -4.05 12.40
C ASP A 145 -3.59 -4.69 12.99
N ARG A 146 -4.43 -5.18 12.08
CA ARG A 146 -5.69 -5.87 12.38
C ARG A 146 -5.52 -7.37 12.59
N TYR A 147 -4.29 -7.80 12.85
CA TYR A 147 -3.94 -9.22 13.01
C TYR A 147 -3.82 -9.59 14.47
N GLU A 148 -4.17 -10.83 14.83
CA GLU A 148 -3.97 -11.35 16.18
C GLU A 148 -2.48 -11.39 16.55
N ASP A 149 -1.65 -11.89 15.64
CA ASP A 149 -0.17 -11.85 15.68
C ASP A 149 0.38 -11.96 14.27
N TYR A 150 0.60 -10.83 13.59
CA TYR A 150 1.07 -10.82 12.21
C TYR A 150 2.39 -11.57 12.01
N LYS A 151 3.22 -11.68 13.06
CA LYS A 151 4.53 -12.37 12.98
C LYS A 151 4.37 -13.87 12.80
N SER A 152 3.33 -14.45 13.41
CA SER A 152 3.03 -15.87 13.33
C SER A 152 2.26 -16.27 12.05
N LEU A 153 1.52 -15.32 11.44
CA LEU A 153 0.67 -15.60 10.28
C LEU A 153 1.46 -15.82 8.98
N GLY A 154 2.66 -15.22 8.90
CA GLY A 154 3.53 -15.29 7.72
C GLY A 154 3.08 -14.40 6.57
N ALA A 155 4.05 -14.02 5.72
CA ALA A 155 3.83 -13.10 4.60
C ALA A 155 2.67 -13.50 3.65
N PRO A 156 2.43 -14.78 3.30
CA PRO A 156 1.32 -15.13 2.42
C PRO A 156 -0.07 -14.72 2.95
N THR A 157 -0.32 -14.86 4.25
CA THR A 157 -1.60 -14.41 4.84
C THR A 157 -1.73 -12.89 4.82
N LEU A 158 -0.65 -12.18 5.13
CA LEU A 158 -0.61 -10.71 5.10
C LEU A 158 -0.85 -10.17 3.67
N ILE A 159 -0.20 -10.76 2.66
CA ILE A 159 -0.40 -10.41 1.24
C ILE A 159 -1.86 -10.65 0.83
N ALA A 160 -2.44 -11.79 1.21
CA ALA A 160 -3.82 -12.12 0.89
C ALA A 160 -4.83 -11.08 1.42
N ASP A 161 -4.47 -10.37 2.50
CA ASP A 161 -5.27 -9.31 3.13
C ASP A 161 -4.68 -7.90 2.90
N ASP A 162 -4.14 -7.63 1.69
CA ASP A 162 -3.59 -6.33 1.26
C ASP A 162 -2.50 -5.74 2.17
N PHE A 163 -1.79 -6.57 2.89
CA PHE A 163 -0.58 -6.20 3.61
C PHE A 163 -0.74 -4.92 4.46
N PHE A 164 -1.61 -4.97 5.46
CA PHE A 164 -1.95 -3.88 6.39
C PHE A 164 -2.68 -2.67 5.77
N ASP A 165 -3.00 -2.65 4.47
CA ASP A 165 -3.71 -1.51 3.89
C ASP A 165 -5.00 -1.20 4.66
N ALA A 166 -5.17 0.07 4.98
CA ALA A 166 -6.35 0.63 5.62
C ALA A 166 -6.76 1.98 5.00
N GLY A 167 -6.03 2.43 3.97
CA GLY A 167 -6.35 3.60 3.18
C GLY A 167 -5.19 4.57 2.99
N CYS A 168 -5.49 5.76 2.49
CA CYS A 168 -4.47 6.79 2.28
C CYS A 168 -5.05 8.20 2.24
N VAL A 169 -4.14 9.18 2.35
CA VAL A 169 -4.39 10.58 2.02
C VAL A 169 -3.41 11.01 0.94
N LEU A 170 -3.90 11.33 -0.24
CA LEU A 170 -3.09 11.82 -1.36
C LEU A 170 -2.94 13.35 -1.26
N GLY A 171 -1.71 13.85 -1.32
CA GLY A 171 -1.39 15.27 -1.37
C GLY A 171 -1.73 15.92 -2.71
N GLU A 172 -1.29 17.15 -2.90
CA GLU A 172 -1.47 17.88 -4.17
C GLU A 172 -0.62 17.25 -5.28
N ALA A 173 -1.21 17.10 -6.45
CA ALA A 173 -0.55 16.46 -7.59
C ALA A 173 0.49 17.37 -8.27
N CYS A 174 1.74 16.96 -8.31
CA CYS A 174 2.81 17.60 -9.07
C CYS A 174 2.87 17.04 -10.49
N LYS A 175 2.49 17.85 -11.49
CA LYS A 175 2.51 17.48 -12.91
C LYS A 175 3.88 17.65 -13.56
N ASN A 176 4.70 18.54 -13.02
CA ASN A 176 6.03 18.85 -13.55
C ASN A 176 7.14 18.09 -12.80
N TRP A 177 6.80 16.90 -12.29
CA TRP A 177 7.66 16.08 -11.44
C TRP A 177 8.96 15.63 -12.10
N GLN A 178 9.03 15.58 -13.44
CA GLN A 178 10.24 15.17 -14.18
C GLN A 178 11.46 16.09 -13.93
N SER A 179 11.23 17.30 -13.41
CA SER A 179 12.28 18.23 -13.01
C SER A 179 12.76 18.04 -11.58
N LEU A 180 12.11 17.17 -10.80
CA LEU A 180 12.45 16.90 -9.42
C LEU A 180 13.48 15.77 -9.31
N ASP A 181 14.38 15.91 -8.36
CA ASP A 181 15.30 14.83 -7.95
C ASP A 181 14.58 13.97 -6.89
N LEU A 182 13.75 13.01 -7.35
CA LEU A 182 12.96 12.17 -6.46
C LEU A 182 13.82 11.27 -5.58
N GLU A 183 15.02 10.90 -6.00
CA GLU A 183 15.94 10.07 -5.19
C GLU A 183 16.41 10.83 -3.95
N ASN A 184 16.72 12.12 -4.09
CA ASN A 184 17.23 12.94 -3.00
C ASN A 184 16.14 13.79 -2.32
N ALA A 185 14.89 13.75 -2.79
CA ALA A 185 13.77 14.48 -2.18
C ALA A 185 13.63 14.10 -0.71
N ALA A 186 13.87 15.06 0.19
CA ALA A 186 13.76 14.85 1.63
C ALA A 186 12.29 14.77 2.05
N GLY A 187 11.95 13.75 2.87
CA GLY A 187 10.64 13.59 3.48
C GLY A 187 10.70 13.69 5.00
N SER A 188 9.65 14.23 5.60
CA SER A 188 9.50 14.31 7.06
C SER A 188 8.08 14.05 7.49
N MET A 189 7.92 13.54 8.71
CA MET A 189 6.63 13.33 9.36
C MET A 189 6.60 14.00 10.72
N ARG A 190 5.48 14.64 11.03
CA ARG A 190 5.18 15.22 12.34
C ARG A 190 3.88 14.64 12.88
N ILE A 191 3.85 14.43 14.19
CA ILE A 191 2.63 14.10 14.94
C ILE A 191 2.45 15.19 16.00
N ASN A 192 1.30 15.86 15.96
CA ASN A 192 0.97 16.97 16.85
C ASN A 192 2.06 18.07 16.82
N GLY A 193 2.59 18.39 15.65
CA GLY A 193 3.64 19.38 15.44
C GLY A 193 5.06 18.92 15.82
N THR A 194 5.22 17.74 16.45
CA THR A 194 6.54 17.18 16.80
C THR A 194 7.04 16.29 15.67
N GLU A 195 8.25 16.54 15.17
CA GLU A 195 8.87 15.69 14.16
C GLU A 195 9.22 14.31 14.75
N VAL A 196 8.72 13.25 14.06
CA VAL A 196 8.86 11.85 14.51
C VAL A 196 9.70 11.00 13.54
N GLY A 197 10.05 11.53 12.39
CA GLY A 197 10.90 10.83 11.42
C GLY A 197 11.27 11.67 10.20
N ARG A 198 12.37 11.28 9.58
CA ARG A 198 12.88 11.81 8.30
C ARG A 198 13.44 10.70 7.44
N GLY A 199 13.44 10.92 6.14
CA GLY A 199 14.08 10.07 5.15
C GLY A 199 14.16 10.75 3.81
N LYS A 200 14.38 10.02 2.77
CA LYS A 200 14.46 10.53 1.38
C LYS A 200 13.91 9.51 0.39
N GLY A 201 13.57 9.97 -0.81
CA GLY A 201 13.03 9.09 -1.83
C GLY A 201 13.91 7.89 -2.20
N GLY A 202 15.25 8.03 -2.09
CA GLY A 202 16.19 6.93 -2.32
C GLY A 202 16.10 5.79 -1.30
N ASP A 203 15.43 5.98 -0.17
CA ASP A 203 15.18 4.93 0.80
C ASP A 203 14.14 3.92 0.26
N ILE A 204 13.36 4.32 -0.76
CA ILE A 204 12.42 3.48 -1.50
C ILE A 204 13.17 2.76 -2.65
N MET A 205 13.70 1.56 -2.40
CA MET A 205 14.35 0.72 -3.44
C MET A 205 15.38 1.48 -4.27
N GLU A 206 16.21 2.34 -3.63
CA GLU A 206 17.21 3.24 -4.24
C GLU A 206 16.62 4.40 -5.06
N HIS A 207 15.45 4.22 -5.67
CA HIS A 207 14.70 5.26 -6.39
C HIS A 207 13.21 4.88 -6.44
N PRO A 208 12.26 5.80 -6.18
CA PRO A 208 10.82 5.49 -6.15
C PRO A 208 10.29 4.78 -7.40
N MET A 209 10.80 5.12 -8.59
CA MET A 209 10.38 4.45 -9.83
C MET A 209 10.85 2.99 -9.94
N ASN A 210 11.82 2.54 -9.14
CA ASN A 210 12.17 1.12 -9.06
C ASN A 210 11.05 0.32 -8.39
N ALA A 211 10.40 0.90 -7.38
CA ALA A 211 9.24 0.28 -6.73
C ALA A 211 8.06 0.15 -7.72
N LEU A 212 7.77 1.20 -8.50
CA LEU A 212 6.75 1.12 -9.56
C LEU A 212 7.09 0.05 -10.60
N ALA A 213 8.36 -0.03 -11.03
CA ALA A 213 8.82 -1.04 -11.98
C ALA A 213 8.66 -2.46 -11.41
N TRP A 214 8.97 -2.66 -10.13
CA TRP A 214 8.75 -3.93 -9.45
C TRP A 214 7.27 -4.32 -9.47
N LEU A 215 6.37 -3.40 -9.13
CA LEU A 215 4.93 -3.66 -9.13
C LEU A 215 4.39 -3.96 -10.53
N ALA A 216 4.81 -3.19 -11.55
CA ALA A 216 4.45 -3.42 -12.95
C ALA A 216 4.90 -4.81 -13.42
N ASN A 217 6.11 -5.25 -13.04
CA ASN A 217 6.63 -6.58 -13.34
C ASN A 217 5.87 -7.68 -12.60
N LEU A 218 5.47 -7.46 -11.35
CA LEU A 218 4.61 -8.38 -10.61
C LEU A 218 3.27 -8.57 -11.35
N PHE A 219 2.62 -7.49 -11.75
CA PHE A 219 1.37 -7.54 -12.52
C PHE A 219 1.55 -8.23 -13.87
N SER A 220 2.62 -7.88 -14.61
CA SER A 220 2.99 -8.51 -15.87
C SER A 220 3.17 -10.03 -15.74
N SER A 221 3.87 -10.48 -14.70
CA SER A 221 4.09 -11.91 -14.44
C SER A 221 2.80 -12.69 -14.15
N ARG A 222 1.75 -11.98 -13.71
CA ARG A 222 0.42 -12.51 -13.41
C ARG A 222 -0.57 -12.31 -14.56
N GLY A 223 -0.13 -11.76 -15.71
CA GLY A 223 -0.98 -11.42 -16.84
C GLY A 223 -2.01 -10.34 -16.55
N LYS A 224 -1.71 -9.47 -15.55
CA LYS A 224 -2.58 -8.38 -15.08
C LYS A 224 -2.02 -7.01 -15.46
N TYR A 225 -2.83 -5.97 -15.25
CA TYR A 225 -2.48 -4.58 -15.53
C TYR A 225 -2.75 -3.70 -14.31
N LEU A 226 -1.85 -2.73 -14.08
CA LEU A 226 -2.17 -1.51 -13.36
C LEU A 226 -2.88 -0.59 -14.36
N GLU A 227 -4.05 -0.11 -14.02
CA GLU A 227 -4.90 0.63 -14.96
C GLU A 227 -4.56 2.12 -15.01
N SER A 228 -4.79 2.74 -16.15
CA SER A 228 -4.70 4.19 -16.29
C SER A 228 -5.68 4.89 -15.32
N GLY A 229 -5.20 5.92 -14.63
CA GLY A 229 -5.95 6.66 -13.61
C GLY A 229 -5.77 6.13 -12.19
N GLN A 230 -5.34 4.89 -12.00
CA GLN A 230 -4.98 4.37 -10.68
C GLN A 230 -3.74 5.08 -10.14
N PHE A 231 -3.64 5.14 -8.81
CA PHE A 231 -2.44 5.60 -8.12
C PHE A 231 -1.68 4.43 -7.50
N VAL A 232 -0.40 4.65 -7.21
CA VAL A 232 0.45 3.68 -6.52
C VAL A 232 1.23 4.40 -5.42
N LEU A 233 1.09 3.92 -4.18
CA LEU A 233 1.95 4.27 -3.05
C LEU A 233 3.23 3.44 -3.19
N LEU A 234 4.40 4.09 -3.32
CA LEU A 234 5.64 3.46 -3.75
C LEU A 234 6.51 2.92 -2.61
N GLY A 235 6.19 3.28 -1.39
CA GLY A 235 6.94 2.93 -0.20
C GLY A 235 7.20 4.12 0.71
N SER A 236 7.40 3.83 1.98
CA SER A 236 7.59 4.86 2.99
C SER A 236 9.04 5.35 3.07
N VAL A 237 9.20 6.66 3.21
CA VAL A 237 10.48 7.33 3.50
C VAL A 237 10.73 7.49 5.00
N VAL A 238 9.71 7.25 5.82
CA VAL A 238 9.76 7.27 7.29
C VAL A 238 9.16 5.97 7.81
N GLU A 239 9.82 5.30 8.75
CA GLU A 239 9.26 4.10 9.37
C GLU A 239 7.85 4.34 9.95
N THR A 240 6.98 3.34 9.91
CA THR A 240 5.61 3.39 10.43
C THR A 240 5.56 4.00 11.83
N LYS A 241 4.65 4.94 12.05
CA LYS A 241 4.36 5.54 13.35
C LYS A 241 2.93 5.20 13.76
N TRP A 242 2.79 4.61 14.95
CA TRP A 242 1.48 4.32 15.52
C TRP A 242 0.88 5.60 16.09
N VAL A 243 -0.42 5.79 15.89
CA VAL A 243 -1.15 7.00 16.29
C VAL A 243 -2.25 6.69 17.29
N ALA A 244 -2.63 7.69 18.06
CA ALA A 244 -3.70 7.64 19.06
C ALA A 244 -4.90 8.52 18.63
N GLU A 245 -6.04 8.31 19.28
CA GLU A 245 -7.20 9.19 19.16
C GLU A 245 -6.82 10.64 19.52
N GLY A 246 -7.20 11.58 18.66
CA GLY A 246 -6.86 13.00 18.77
C GLY A 246 -5.59 13.40 18.04
N ASP A 247 -4.78 12.48 17.56
CA ASP A 247 -3.54 12.80 16.83
C ASP A 247 -3.83 13.45 15.48
N THR A 248 -2.95 14.40 15.13
CA THR A 248 -2.85 15.01 13.80
C THR A 248 -1.46 14.71 13.25
N VAL A 249 -1.45 14.08 12.08
CA VAL A 249 -0.24 13.71 11.33
C VAL A 249 -0.07 14.66 10.16
N GLU A 250 1.12 15.19 9.99
CA GLU A 250 1.50 16.04 8.86
C GLU A 250 2.76 15.45 8.22
N ILE A 251 2.74 15.29 6.92
CA ILE A 251 3.94 14.94 6.15
C ILE A 251 4.31 16.06 5.20
N GLU A 252 5.60 16.14 4.87
CA GLU A 252 6.13 17.03 3.83
C GLU A 252 7.23 16.30 3.07
N ILE A 253 7.16 16.37 1.73
CA ILE A 253 8.20 15.85 0.83
C ILE A 253 8.66 16.99 -0.07
N GLU A 254 9.98 17.20 -0.12
CA GLU A 254 10.61 18.27 -0.91
C GLU A 254 10.17 18.24 -2.37
N GLY A 255 9.64 19.35 -2.86
CA GLY A 255 9.15 19.50 -4.23
C GLY A 255 7.77 18.88 -4.51
N LEU A 256 7.23 18.06 -3.60
CA LEU A 256 5.91 17.42 -3.76
C LEU A 256 4.85 18.00 -2.81
N GLY A 257 5.25 18.84 -1.83
CA GLY A 257 4.33 19.33 -0.81
C GLY A 257 4.00 18.28 0.26
N GLY A 258 2.79 18.32 0.81
CA GLY A 258 2.44 17.46 1.94
C GLY A 258 0.99 17.00 1.93
N ALA A 259 0.63 16.28 3.00
CA ALA A 259 -0.73 15.84 3.32
C ALA A 259 -0.92 15.84 4.84
N THR A 260 -2.17 15.88 5.28
CA THR A 260 -2.56 15.84 6.70
C THR A 260 -3.56 14.72 6.96
N ALA A 261 -3.41 14.01 8.07
CA ALA A 261 -4.39 13.03 8.56
C ALA A 261 -4.76 13.33 10.01
N LYS A 262 -6.07 13.28 10.33
CA LYS A 262 -6.60 13.51 11.68
C LYS A 262 -7.35 12.27 12.16
N PHE A 263 -7.05 11.85 13.38
CA PHE A 263 -7.64 10.67 14.03
C PHE A 263 -8.54 11.13 15.18
N CYS A 264 -9.88 10.98 15.06
CA CYS A 264 -10.87 11.42 16.05
C CYS A 264 -11.74 10.24 16.53
#